data_56003f93f2b77b25985e2d8616a5e705
#
_entry.id   56003f93f2b77b25985e2d8616a5e705
#
_cell.length_a   1.000
_cell.length_b   1.000
_cell.length_c   1.000
_cell.angle_alpha   90.00
_cell.angle_beta   90.00
_cell.angle_gamma   90.00
#
_symmetry.space_group_name_H-M   'P 1'
#
loop_
_entity.id
_entity.type
_entity.pdbx_description
1 polymer ?
#
loop_
_entity_poly.entity_id
_entity_poly.type
_entity_poly.pdbx_seq_one_letter_code
_entity_poly.pdbx_strand_id
1 'polypeptide(L)'
;MKYLFRGGTVVSGRGTRRADILVEGEKILEVGRNITRKADQIIDVTGMLLMPGFIDAHTHFDLDVCNTTTADNFTTGSRAALRGGTTTVVDFACPNKGESLHHGLELWHRKADGRTCCDYGFHMTIDDWNPQIEAEIDDMYAAGISSFKMYMTYPAMMNGDNAMYHALKKLKEKGGICGVHCEHSGVIDALIEEKKAAGEMGVSSHPRTRPDFLEAEAVSRLLRIAEAVDIPVVIVHLTNAAALREVEAARKRGQKVYAETCPQYLLLDDSVYDNPDYSLAARYVCAPPIRKAEDQKALWMALRRGEIQTISTDHCSFTLAQKDAGRGDFTKIPGGLPGVETRGELIYTAGVTTRKISLATMCRVLAENPAKLYGMFPRKGILQAGADADIVVYDPLADHVIRAADTVANVDYNPYEGFTTRGSIQQVWLRGRLAVEHGTVLAGPDGKYILRGKNCL
;
A
#
# COMPACT_ATOMS: atom_id res chain seq x y z
N MET A 1 26.26 -3.49 18.16
CA MET A 1 27.17 -3.24 17.03
C MET A 1 26.84 -1.87 16.45
N LYS A 2 27.88 -1.12 16.07
CA LYS A 2 27.75 0.22 15.47
C LYS A 2 28.17 0.16 14.00
N TYR A 3 27.31 0.68 13.14
CA TYR A 3 27.57 0.80 11.70
C TYR A 3 27.65 2.26 11.31
N LEU A 4 28.61 2.60 10.45
CA LEU A 4 28.71 3.93 9.84
C LEU A 4 28.55 3.81 8.33
N PHE A 5 27.41 4.28 7.80
CA PHE A 5 27.18 4.44 6.37
C PHE A 5 27.85 5.74 5.95
N ARG A 6 28.88 5.66 5.11
CA ARG A 6 29.75 6.80 4.76
C ARG A 6 29.62 7.19 3.30
N GLY A 7 29.51 8.49 3.03
CA GLY A 7 29.64 9.07 1.68
C GLY A 7 28.38 9.07 0.85
N GLY A 8 27.25 8.64 1.38
CA GLY A 8 25.99 8.57 0.66
C GLY A 8 25.25 9.89 0.51
N THR A 9 24.14 9.85 -0.23
CA THR A 9 23.17 10.95 -0.34
C THR A 9 21.90 10.58 0.41
N VAL A 10 21.67 11.19 1.55
CA VAL A 10 20.46 11.01 2.36
C VAL A 10 19.28 11.71 1.70
N VAL A 11 18.19 10.97 1.51
CA VAL A 11 16.92 11.46 0.93
C VAL A 11 15.89 11.64 2.05
N SER A 12 15.16 12.73 2.00
CA SER A 12 14.06 13.04 2.92
C SER A 12 12.90 13.69 2.17
N GLY A 13 11.76 13.83 2.80
CA GLY A 13 10.61 14.56 2.25
C GLY A 13 10.88 16.04 1.97
N ARG A 14 12.02 16.58 2.45
CA ARG A 14 12.46 17.98 2.24
C ARG A 14 13.49 18.12 1.12
N GLY A 15 14.10 17.04 0.67
CA GLY A 15 15.15 17.03 -0.35
C GLY A 15 16.27 16.05 -0.06
N THR A 16 17.41 16.28 -0.69
CA THR A 16 18.60 15.41 -0.61
C THR A 16 19.79 16.17 -0.04
N ARG A 17 20.65 15.47 0.71
CA ARG A 17 21.92 16.02 1.19
C ARG A 17 22.99 14.94 1.29
N ARG A 18 24.25 15.25 1.02
CA ARG A 18 25.36 14.36 1.35
C ARG A 18 25.53 14.30 2.87
N ALA A 19 25.45 13.10 3.43
CA ALA A 19 25.61 12.89 4.86
C ALA A 19 25.94 11.41 5.13
N ASP A 20 26.62 11.18 6.24
CA ASP A 20 26.84 9.87 6.83
C ASP A 20 25.70 9.56 7.80
N ILE A 21 25.47 8.27 8.05
CA ILE A 21 24.51 7.79 9.06
C ILE A 21 25.23 6.86 10.02
N LEU A 22 25.23 7.20 11.32
CA LEU A 22 25.71 6.31 12.37
C LEU A 22 24.54 5.60 13.03
N VAL A 23 24.62 4.29 13.08
CA VAL A 23 23.62 3.38 13.68
C VAL A 23 24.23 2.68 14.87
N GLU A 24 23.47 2.52 15.95
CA GLU A 24 23.82 1.65 17.08
C GLU A 24 22.61 0.81 17.48
N GLY A 25 22.77 -0.51 17.46
CA GLY A 25 21.66 -1.42 17.72
C GLY A 25 20.52 -1.19 16.71
N GLU A 26 19.33 -0.93 17.19
CA GLU A 26 18.14 -0.72 16.35
C GLU A 26 17.91 0.75 15.93
N LYS A 27 18.76 1.68 16.38
CA LYS A 27 18.50 3.12 16.25
C LYS A 27 19.56 3.87 15.45
N ILE A 28 19.09 4.90 14.74
CA ILE A 28 19.98 5.91 14.20
C ILE A 28 20.45 6.81 15.34
N LEU A 29 21.78 6.90 15.54
CA LEU A 29 22.37 7.78 16.53
C LEU A 29 22.60 9.20 16.00
N GLU A 30 23.06 9.30 14.75
CA GLU A 30 23.48 10.56 14.17
C GLU A 30 23.35 10.54 12.66
N VAL A 31 22.95 11.67 12.07
CA VAL A 31 22.97 11.92 10.62
C VAL A 31 23.67 13.25 10.39
N GLY A 32 24.87 13.20 9.86
CA GLY A 32 25.73 14.39 9.73
C GLY A 32 26.77 14.25 8.64
N ARG A 33 27.55 15.31 8.40
CA ARG A 33 28.71 15.27 7.52
C ARG A 33 29.95 14.91 8.33
N ASN A 34 30.80 14.00 7.76
CA ASN A 34 32.10 13.66 8.33
C ASN A 34 32.00 13.20 9.79
N ILE A 35 31.12 12.22 10.07
CA ILE A 35 31.00 11.64 11.41
C ILE A 35 32.33 10.99 11.79
N THR A 36 32.94 11.45 12.89
CA THR A 36 34.23 10.97 13.40
C THR A 36 34.08 9.95 14.53
N ARG A 37 32.85 9.74 15.02
CA ARG A 37 32.58 8.75 16.08
C ARG A 37 32.96 7.36 15.61
N LYS A 38 33.60 6.57 16.53
CA LYS A 38 34.03 5.20 16.24
C LYS A 38 32.83 4.30 15.95
N ALA A 39 32.93 3.56 14.85
CA ALA A 39 32.02 2.47 14.49
C ALA A 39 32.76 1.14 14.46
N ASP A 40 32.03 0.06 14.64
CA ASP A 40 32.59 -1.30 14.55
C ASP A 40 32.81 -1.68 13.07
N GLN A 41 31.93 -1.19 12.19
CA GLN A 41 32.03 -1.41 10.75
C GLN A 41 31.67 -0.13 9.99
N ILE A 42 32.42 0.16 8.94
CA ILE A 42 32.15 1.24 7.99
C ILE A 42 31.62 0.61 6.70
N ILE A 43 30.47 1.10 6.24
CA ILE A 43 29.83 0.69 5.00
C ILE A 43 29.99 1.85 4.02
N ASP A 44 30.78 1.66 2.97
CA ASP A 44 30.93 2.65 1.91
C ASP A 44 29.67 2.65 1.03
N VAL A 45 28.98 3.78 1.04
CA VAL A 45 27.76 4.03 0.25
C VAL A 45 27.94 5.25 -0.67
N THR A 46 29.19 5.48 -1.09
CA THR A 46 29.51 6.55 -2.02
C THR A 46 28.79 6.35 -3.36
N GLY A 47 28.07 7.39 -3.80
CA GLY A 47 27.24 7.33 -5.01
C GLY A 47 25.82 6.80 -4.78
N MET A 48 25.55 6.17 -3.65
CA MET A 48 24.24 5.61 -3.31
C MET A 48 23.28 6.65 -2.73
N LEU A 49 21.99 6.40 -2.91
CA LEU A 49 20.92 7.09 -2.20
C LEU A 49 20.59 6.31 -0.92
N LEU A 50 20.51 7.02 0.19
CA LEU A 50 20.06 6.47 1.47
C LEU A 50 18.65 6.99 1.72
N MET A 51 17.67 6.10 1.63
CA MET A 51 16.26 6.41 1.87
C MET A 51 15.78 5.74 3.15
N PRO A 52 14.81 6.33 3.88
CA PRO A 52 14.15 5.59 4.97
C PRO A 52 13.46 4.35 4.40
N GLY A 53 13.42 3.28 5.21
CA GLY A 53 12.66 2.10 4.85
C GLY A 53 11.25 2.47 4.40
N PHE A 54 10.81 1.92 3.27
CA PHE A 54 9.48 2.19 2.74
C PHE A 54 8.42 1.57 3.64
N ILE A 55 7.24 2.16 3.64
CA ILE A 55 6.06 1.69 4.35
C ILE A 55 4.99 1.39 3.32
N ASP A 56 4.49 0.17 3.31
CA ASP A 56 3.32 -0.19 2.52
C ASP A 56 2.13 -0.37 3.46
N ALA A 57 1.21 0.58 3.38
CA ALA A 57 0.06 0.62 4.26
C ALA A 57 -1.21 0.03 3.61
N HIS A 58 -1.04 -0.82 2.60
CA HIS A 58 -2.14 -1.50 1.93
C HIS A 58 -1.68 -2.83 1.35
N THR A 59 -1.74 -3.87 2.17
CA THR A 59 -1.42 -5.26 1.79
C THR A 59 -2.50 -6.21 2.28
N HIS A 60 -2.63 -7.35 1.62
CA HIS A 60 -3.60 -8.41 1.91
C HIS A 60 -2.89 -9.75 1.93
N PHE A 61 -2.08 -9.99 2.96
CA PHE A 61 -1.39 -11.26 3.16
C PHE A 61 -2.30 -12.26 3.85
N ASP A 62 -2.26 -13.53 3.40
CA ASP A 62 -2.99 -14.64 4.01
C ASP A 62 -4.51 -14.35 4.16
N LEU A 63 -5.07 -13.65 3.16
CA LEU A 63 -6.47 -13.24 3.15
C LEU A 63 -7.33 -14.28 2.42
N ASP A 64 -8.37 -14.76 3.10
CA ASP A 64 -9.41 -15.61 2.51
C ASP A 64 -10.42 -14.72 1.79
N VAL A 65 -10.42 -14.76 0.46
CA VAL A 65 -11.25 -13.90 -0.41
C VAL A 65 -11.48 -14.58 -1.76
N CYS A 66 -12.57 -14.24 -2.46
CA CYS A 66 -12.89 -14.79 -3.79
C CYS A 66 -12.93 -16.33 -3.84
N ASN A 67 -13.37 -16.99 -2.79
CA ASN A 67 -13.39 -18.45 -2.61
C ASN A 67 -12.00 -19.12 -2.70
N THR A 68 -10.95 -18.38 -2.38
CA THR A 68 -9.58 -18.86 -2.30
C THR A 68 -8.83 -18.08 -1.21
N THR A 69 -7.52 -18.30 -1.07
CA THR A 69 -6.66 -17.52 -0.18
C THR A 69 -5.59 -16.85 -1.03
N THR A 70 -5.19 -15.62 -0.69
CA THR A 70 -4.08 -14.94 -1.37
C THR A 70 -2.82 -15.80 -1.36
N ALA A 71 -2.05 -15.77 -2.44
CA ALA A 71 -0.89 -16.63 -2.63
C ALA A 71 0.24 -16.34 -1.63
N ASP A 72 0.40 -15.07 -1.26
CA ASP A 72 1.36 -14.66 -0.24
C ASP A 72 0.73 -14.70 1.15
N ASN A 73 1.42 -15.38 2.07
CA ASN A 73 1.19 -15.28 3.50
C ASN A 73 2.13 -14.24 4.14
N PHE A 74 2.04 -14.04 5.45
CA PHE A 74 2.88 -13.07 6.15
C PHE A 74 4.38 -13.34 6.01
N THR A 75 4.81 -14.60 5.84
CA THR A 75 6.23 -14.92 5.63
C THR A 75 6.66 -14.54 4.21
N THR A 76 5.97 -15.01 3.18
CA THR A 76 6.37 -14.80 1.78
C THR A 76 6.17 -13.33 1.38
N GLY A 77 5.02 -12.73 1.73
CA GLY A 77 4.72 -11.34 1.43
C GLY A 77 5.67 -10.36 2.13
N SER A 78 6.03 -10.58 3.40
CA SER A 78 6.98 -9.72 4.09
C SER A 78 8.43 -9.88 3.59
N ARG A 79 8.82 -11.05 3.10
CA ARG A 79 10.10 -11.24 2.40
C ARG A 79 10.13 -10.46 1.09
N ALA A 80 9.05 -10.53 0.30
CA ALA A 80 8.88 -9.73 -0.91
C ALA A 80 8.88 -8.22 -0.60
N ALA A 81 8.22 -7.80 0.48
CA ALA A 81 8.23 -6.42 0.95
C ALA A 81 9.66 -5.94 1.25
N LEU A 82 10.45 -6.71 2.03
CA LEU A 82 11.84 -6.37 2.32
C LEU A 82 12.68 -6.27 1.05
N ARG A 83 12.56 -7.22 0.11
CA ARG A 83 13.29 -7.16 -1.15
C ARG A 83 12.97 -5.87 -1.93
N GLY A 84 11.73 -5.41 -1.88
CA GLY A 84 11.27 -4.14 -2.46
C GLY A 84 11.57 -2.89 -1.64
N GLY A 85 12.40 -2.98 -0.58
CA GLY A 85 12.76 -1.85 0.28
C GLY A 85 11.70 -1.48 1.33
N THR A 86 10.63 -2.23 1.42
CA THR A 86 9.55 -2.01 2.38
C THR A 86 9.89 -2.69 3.71
N THR A 87 10.17 -1.90 4.74
CA THR A 87 10.57 -2.37 6.07
C THR A 87 9.40 -2.46 7.05
N THR A 88 8.24 -1.91 6.66
CA THR A 88 7.02 -1.95 7.47
C THR A 88 5.81 -2.09 6.55
N VAL A 89 4.93 -3.02 6.89
CA VAL A 89 3.61 -3.18 6.24
C VAL A 89 2.49 -2.87 7.23
N VAL A 90 1.37 -2.35 6.75
CA VAL A 90 0.13 -2.28 7.52
C VAL A 90 -0.92 -3.05 6.74
N ASP A 91 -1.22 -4.24 7.22
CA ASP A 91 -2.16 -5.18 6.61
C ASP A 91 -3.57 -4.97 7.16
N PHE A 92 -4.57 -5.65 6.61
CA PHE A 92 -5.97 -5.49 7.02
C PHE A 92 -6.42 -6.71 7.81
N ALA A 93 -6.69 -6.53 9.10
CA ALA A 93 -7.40 -7.51 9.91
C ALA A 93 -8.88 -7.49 9.52
N CYS A 94 -9.32 -8.55 8.85
CA CYS A 94 -10.64 -8.67 8.24
C CYS A 94 -11.48 -9.74 8.96
N PRO A 95 -12.24 -9.39 10.01
CA PRO A 95 -13.29 -10.28 10.52
C PRO A 95 -14.37 -10.47 9.45
N ASN A 96 -15.02 -11.62 9.42
CA ASN A 96 -16.20 -11.78 8.57
C ASN A 96 -17.41 -11.03 9.18
N LYS A 97 -18.40 -10.74 8.32
CA LYS A 97 -19.65 -10.12 8.77
C LYS A 97 -20.31 -10.97 9.87
N GLY A 98 -20.64 -10.33 10.99
CA GLY A 98 -21.18 -11.00 12.17
C GLY A 98 -20.14 -11.51 13.18
N GLU A 99 -18.84 -11.41 12.88
CA GLU A 99 -17.75 -11.67 13.82
C GLU A 99 -17.34 -10.40 14.56
N SER A 100 -16.69 -10.54 15.71
CA SER A 100 -16.19 -9.42 16.51
C SER A 100 -14.86 -8.88 15.96
N LEU A 101 -14.55 -7.61 16.25
CA LEU A 101 -13.23 -7.03 15.93
C LEU A 101 -12.12 -7.73 16.70
N HIS A 102 -12.39 -8.16 17.94
CA HIS A 102 -11.45 -8.96 18.74
C HIS A 102 -11.08 -10.26 18.04
N HIS A 103 -12.06 -10.98 17.48
CA HIS A 103 -11.82 -12.21 16.73
C HIS A 103 -10.93 -11.94 15.51
N GLY A 104 -11.25 -10.89 14.74
CA GLY A 104 -10.45 -10.49 13.58
C GLY A 104 -9.00 -10.16 13.96
N LEU A 105 -8.81 -9.37 15.02
CA LEU A 105 -7.48 -9.01 15.50
C LEU A 105 -6.68 -10.22 15.95
N GLU A 106 -7.27 -11.12 16.73
CA GLU A 106 -6.65 -12.34 17.20
C GLU A 106 -6.25 -13.27 16.04
N LEU A 107 -7.13 -13.40 15.04
CA LEU A 107 -6.85 -14.18 13.83
C LEU A 107 -5.63 -13.63 13.09
N TRP A 108 -5.56 -12.30 12.89
CA TRP A 108 -4.41 -11.68 12.20
C TRP A 108 -3.11 -11.80 12.99
N HIS A 109 -3.16 -11.66 14.30
CA HIS A 109 -2.00 -11.94 15.14
C HIS A 109 -1.53 -13.40 14.99
N ARG A 110 -2.42 -14.38 14.99
CA ARG A 110 -2.05 -15.80 14.75
C ARG A 110 -1.40 -16.03 13.38
N LYS A 111 -1.82 -15.27 12.35
CA LYS A 111 -1.23 -15.33 11.00
C LYS A 111 0.15 -14.66 10.92
N ALA A 112 0.36 -13.56 11.64
CA ALA A 112 1.51 -12.67 11.49
C ALA A 112 2.62 -12.86 12.53
N ASP A 113 2.26 -13.10 13.81
CA ASP A 113 3.21 -13.12 14.93
C ASP A 113 4.21 -14.27 14.78
N GLY A 114 5.51 -13.93 14.87
CA GLY A 114 6.59 -14.89 14.70
C GLY A 114 6.76 -15.43 13.27
N ARG A 115 6.04 -14.86 12.27
CA ARG A 115 6.15 -15.26 10.87
C ARG A 115 6.58 -14.12 9.95
N THR A 116 6.33 -12.88 10.35
CA THR A 116 6.60 -11.70 9.54
C THR A 116 8.07 -11.33 9.59
N CYS A 117 8.70 -11.12 8.43
CA CYS A 117 10.12 -10.76 8.33
C CYS A 117 10.38 -9.24 8.41
N CYS A 118 9.43 -8.39 8.02
CA CYS A 118 9.47 -6.94 8.23
C CYS A 118 8.60 -6.53 9.42
N ASP A 119 8.69 -5.29 9.87
CA ASP A 119 7.78 -4.78 10.89
C ASP A 119 6.35 -4.65 10.33
N TYR A 120 5.35 -4.78 11.20
CA TYR A 120 3.97 -4.81 10.75
C TYR A 120 3.00 -4.13 11.73
N GLY A 121 1.86 -3.74 11.22
CA GLY A 121 0.70 -3.29 11.96
C GLY A 121 -0.57 -3.70 11.22
N PHE A 122 -1.73 -3.40 11.79
CA PHE A 122 -3.01 -3.73 11.17
C PHE A 122 -3.92 -2.52 11.08
N HIS A 123 -4.62 -2.38 9.95
CA HIS A 123 -5.91 -1.70 9.89
C HIS A 123 -6.96 -2.70 10.35
N MET A 124 -8.03 -2.23 11.01
CA MET A 124 -9.18 -3.06 11.31
C MET A 124 -10.29 -2.80 10.31
N THR A 125 -10.80 -3.83 9.63
CA THR A 125 -12.00 -3.68 8.79
C THR A 125 -13.27 -3.66 9.67
N ILE A 126 -14.22 -2.84 9.24
CA ILE A 126 -15.56 -2.75 9.85
C ILE A 126 -16.52 -3.22 8.76
N ASP A 127 -16.86 -4.52 8.79
CA ASP A 127 -17.73 -5.14 7.78
C ASP A 127 -19.18 -5.25 8.25
N ASP A 128 -19.44 -4.94 9.55
CA ASP A 128 -20.74 -4.83 10.17
C ASP A 128 -20.75 -3.67 11.17
N TRP A 129 -21.92 -3.13 11.47
CA TRP A 129 -22.08 -2.09 12.48
C TRP A 129 -23.25 -2.42 13.41
N ASN A 130 -22.92 -2.67 14.65
CA ASN A 130 -23.86 -3.00 15.72
C ASN A 130 -23.28 -2.55 17.07
N PRO A 131 -24.04 -2.58 18.19
CA PRO A 131 -23.57 -2.12 19.50
C PRO A 131 -22.30 -2.83 20.00
N GLN A 132 -22.09 -4.09 19.66
CA GLN A 132 -20.87 -4.81 20.02
C GLN A 132 -19.66 -4.24 19.31
N ILE A 133 -19.72 -4.11 17.98
CA ILE A 133 -18.64 -3.53 17.15
C ILE A 133 -18.31 -2.11 17.61
N GLU A 134 -19.36 -1.30 17.91
CA GLU A 134 -19.15 0.07 18.42
C GLU A 134 -18.35 0.09 19.73
N ALA A 135 -18.68 -0.81 20.66
CA ALA A 135 -17.97 -0.92 21.95
C ALA A 135 -16.52 -1.39 21.77
N GLU A 136 -16.26 -2.35 20.86
CA GLU A 136 -14.93 -2.92 20.62
C GLU A 136 -13.95 -1.95 19.94
N ILE A 137 -14.43 -0.84 19.35
CA ILE A 137 -13.56 0.19 18.77
C ILE A 137 -12.53 0.71 19.78
N ASP A 138 -12.95 0.89 21.05
CA ASP A 138 -12.06 1.41 22.09
C ASP A 138 -10.91 0.44 22.38
N ASP A 139 -11.17 -0.86 22.36
CA ASP A 139 -10.18 -1.91 22.57
C ASP A 139 -9.21 -2.00 21.40
N MET A 140 -9.67 -1.74 20.16
CA MET A 140 -8.78 -1.68 19.00
C MET A 140 -7.76 -0.56 19.15
N TYR A 141 -8.15 0.60 19.65
CA TYR A 141 -7.20 1.68 19.94
C TYR A 141 -6.21 1.28 21.04
N ALA A 142 -6.64 0.59 22.09
CA ALA A 142 -5.77 0.09 23.15
C ALA A 142 -4.74 -0.93 22.61
N ALA A 143 -5.13 -1.71 21.60
CA ALA A 143 -4.25 -2.65 20.89
C ALA A 143 -3.31 -1.97 19.87
N GLY A 144 -3.33 -0.63 19.75
CA GLY A 144 -2.46 0.12 18.83
C GLY A 144 -2.98 0.21 17.41
N ILE A 145 -4.25 -0.09 17.17
CA ILE A 145 -4.93 0.11 15.90
C ILE A 145 -5.58 1.50 15.90
N SER A 146 -5.06 2.41 15.08
CA SER A 146 -5.54 3.79 14.96
C SER A 146 -6.18 4.11 13.61
N SER A 147 -6.28 3.12 12.74
CA SER A 147 -6.84 3.24 11.41
C SER A 147 -7.73 2.05 11.07
N PHE A 148 -8.82 2.34 10.35
CA PHE A 148 -9.88 1.40 10.05
C PHE A 148 -10.14 1.38 8.55
N LYS A 149 -10.86 0.35 8.07
CA LYS A 149 -11.26 0.20 6.67
C LYS A 149 -12.74 -0.11 6.58
N MET A 150 -13.41 0.50 5.60
CA MET A 150 -14.77 0.15 5.19
C MET A 150 -14.87 0.00 3.67
N TYR A 151 -15.94 -0.64 3.23
CA TYR A 151 -16.21 -0.91 1.83
C TYR A 151 -17.59 -0.40 1.44
N MET A 152 -17.69 0.16 0.22
CA MET A 152 -18.96 0.58 -0.38
C MET A 152 -19.43 -0.40 -1.47
N THR A 153 -18.70 -1.48 -1.66
CA THR A 153 -19.01 -2.60 -2.57
C THR A 153 -18.66 -3.92 -1.88
N TYR A 154 -18.95 -5.04 -2.53
CA TYR A 154 -18.83 -6.41 -2.02
C TYR A 154 -19.84 -6.73 -0.92
N PRO A 155 -20.95 -7.44 -1.23
CA PRO A 155 -22.06 -7.68 -0.28
C PRO A 155 -21.64 -8.27 1.07
N ALA A 156 -20.56 -9.08 1.09
CA ALA A 156 -20.03 -9.69 2.32
C ALA A 156 -19.33 -8.68 3.24
N MET A 157 -18.86 -7.53 2.73
CA MET A 157 -18.01 -6.57 3.45
C MET A 157 -18.61 -5.16 3.51
N MET A 158 -19.54 -4.83 2.60
CA MET A 158 -20.02 -3.47 2.47
C MET A 158 -20.90 -3.02 3.61
N ASN A 159 -20.77 -1.74 3.96
CA ASN A 159 -21.62 -1.03 4.87
C ASN A 159 -22.56 -0.06 4.13
N GLY A 160 -23.79 0.06 4.58
CA GLY A 160 -24.71 1.12 4.14
C GLY A 160 -24.34 2.49 4.74
N ASP A 161 -24.88 3.57 4.16
CA ASP A 161 -24.57 4.95 4.53
C ASP A 161 -24.82 5.24 6.03
N ASN A 162 -25.88 4.66 6.62
CA ASN A 162 -26.18 4.79 8.04
C ASN A 162 -25.08 4.19 8.93
N ALA A 163 -24.66 2.96 8.64
CA ALA A 163 -23.58 2.29 9.35
C ALA A 163 -22.25 3.07 9.22
N MET A 164 -21.93 3.53 8.01
CA MET A 164 -20.74 4.35 7.75
C MET A 164 -20.78 5.65 8.57
N TYR A 165 -21.91 6.34 8.62
CA TYR A 165 -22.06 7.56 9.40
C TYR A 165 -21.76 7.32 10.89
N HIS A 166 -22.35 6.30 11.48
CA HIS A 166 -22.16 5.98 12.90
C HIS A 166 -20.74 5.49 13.20
N ALA A 167 -20.19 4.63 12.34
CA ALA A 167 -18.79 4.19 12.46
C ALA A 167 -17.82 5.38 12.42
N LEU A 168 -17.94 6.24 11.41
CA LEU A 168 -17.09 7.45 11.30
C LEU A 168 -17.26 8.37 12.52
N LYS A 169 -18.46 8.52 13.05
CA LYS A 169 -18.73 9.32 14.26
C LYS A 169 -17.98 8.76 15.48
N LYS A 170 -18.03 7.44 15.68
CA LYS A 170 -17.29 6.77 16.77
C LYS A 170 -15.77 6.91 16.59
N LEU A 171 -15.25 6.75 15.36
CA LEU A 171 -13.84 6.91 15.07
C LEU A 171 -13.34 8.34 15.32
N LYS A 172 -14.16 9.36 15.00
CA LYS A 172 -13.83 10.77 15.28
C LYS A 172 -13.56 11.01 16.77
N GLU A 173 -14.34 10.43 17.67
CA GLU A 173 -14.18 10.58 19.13
C GLU A 173 -12.77 10.17 19.61
N LYS A 174 -12.15 9.21 18.93
CA LYS A 174 -10.81 8.69 19.24
C LYS A 174 -9.69 9.38 18.44
N GLY A 175 -10.05 10.21 17.47
CA GLY A 175 -9.09 10.81 16.52
C GLY A 175 -8.50 9.78 15.54
N GLY A 176 -9.31 8.76 15.23
CA GLY A 176 -8.95 7.73 14.25
C GLY A 176 -9.14 8.19 12.82
N ILE A 177 -8.69 7.35 11.89
CA ILE A 177 -8.84 7.58 10.47
C ILE A 177 -9.41 6.34 9.79
N CYS A 178 -10.24 6.53 8.77
CA CYS A 178 -10.83 5.44 8.00
C CYS A 178 -10.45 5.54 6.54
N GLY A 179 -9.89 4.46 6.00
CA GLY A 179 -9.75 4.23 4.57
C GLY A 179 -11.04 3.60 4.02
N VAL A 180 -11.47 4.01 2.83
CA VAL A 180 -12.70 3.45 2.25
C VAL A 180 -12.49 3.05 0.80
N HIS A 181 -12.89 1.83 0.47
CA HIS A 181 -13.00 1.35 -0.91
C HIS A 181 -14.29 1.92 -1.52
N CYS A 182 -14.14 2.78 -2.50
CA CYS A 182 -15.23 3.56 -3.06
C CYS A 182 -15.61 3.06 -4.47
N GLU A 183 -16.59 2.18 -4.56
CA GLU A 183 -17.26 1.78 -5.82
C GLU A 183 -18.77 1.62 -5.56
N HIS A 184 -19.60 1.95 -6.55
CA HIS A 184 -21.06 1.90 -6.43
C HIS A 184 -21.60 0.48 -6.65
N SER A 185 -21.78 -0.31 -5.58
CA SER A 185 -22.18 -1.72 -5.65
C SER A 185 -23.41 -1.98 -6.53
N GLY A 186 -24.54 -1.30 -6.26
CA GLY A 186 -25.80 -1.63 -6.93
C GLY A 186 -25.78 -1.47 -8.45
N VAL A 187 -25.07 -0.45 -8.98
CA VAL A 187 -24.93 -0.29 -10.44
C VAL A 187 -23.93 -1.28 -11.02
N ILE A 188 -22.85 -1.59 -10.31
CA ILE A 188 -21.90 -2.64 -10.71
C ILE A 188 -22.63 -3.99 -10.84
N ASP A 189 -23.45 -4.35 -9.86
CA ASP A 189 -24.20 -5.61 -9.88
C ASP A 189 -25.17 -5.66 -11.08
N ALA A 190 -25.90 -4.57 -11.37
CA ALA A 190 -26.77 -4.48 -12.53
C ALA A 190 -26.00 -4.63 -13.86
N LEU A 191 -24.85 -3.96 -14.00
CA LEU A 191 -24.00 -4.07 -15.18
C LEU A 191 -23.42 -5.49 -15.35
N ILE A 192 -23.10 -6.16 -14.25
CA ILE A 192 -22.68 -7.57 -14.28
C ILE A 192 -23.82 -8.45 -14.78
N GLU A 193 -25.04 -8.26 -14.31
CA GLU A 193 -26.22 -9.02 -14.76
C GLU A 193 -26.49 -8.79 -16.26
N GLU A 194 -26.38 -7.56 -16.73
CA GLU A 194 -26.51 -7.23 -18.16
C GLU A 194 -25.45 -7.96 -19.01
N LYS A 195 -24.19 -7.98 -18.58
CA LYS A 195 -23.11 -8.69 -19.25
C LYS A 195 -23.36 -10.21 -19.30
N LYS A 196 -23.82 -10.77 -18.18
CA LYS A 196 -24.20 -12.20 -18.10
C LYS A 196 -25.35 -12.51 -19.06
N ALA A 197 -26.39 -11.68 -19.10
CA ALA A 197 -27.52 -11.88 -19.99
C ALA A 197 -27.13 -11.78 -21.48
N ALA A 198 -26.15 -10.93 -21.81
CA ALA A 198 -25.60 -10.79 -23.17
C ALA A 198 -24.59 -11.89 -23.53
N GLY A 199 -24.21 -12.76 -22.62
CA GLY A 199 -23.17 -13.78 -22.84
C GLY A 199 -21.76 -13.21 -22.93
N GLU A 200 -21.54 -11.94 -22.51
CA GLU A 200 -20.26 -11.25 -22.54
C GLU A 200 -19.42 -11.54 -21.29
N MET A 201 -18.93 -12.77 -21.19
CA MET A 201 -18.28 -13.30 -19.98
C MET A 201 -16.75 -13.21 -19.99
N GLY A 202 -16.17 -12.59 -21.01
CA GLY A 202 -14.71 -12.42 -21.15
C GLY A 202 -14.11 -11.39 -20.16
N VAL A 203 -12.78 -11.41 -20.02
CA VAL A 203 -12.02 -10.53 -19.10
C VAL A 203 -12.30 -9.03 -19.36
N SER A 204 -12.45 -8.62 -20.62
CA SER A 204 -12.73 -7.24 -21.01
C SER A 204 -14.07 -6.70 -20.46
N SER A 205 -14.96 -7.57 -19.96
CA SER A 205 -16.20 -7.13 -19.29
C SER A 205 -15.94 -6.63 -17.86
N HIS A 206 -14.84 -7.05 -17.23
CA HIS A 206 -14.50 -6.61 -15.87
C HIS A 206 -14.41 -5.07 -15.74
N PRO A 207 -13.59 -4.33 -16.50
CA PRO A 207 -13.56 -2.88 -16.40
C PRO A 207 -14.85 -2.20 -16.88
N ARG A 208 -15.60 -2.83 -17.81
CA ARG A 208 -16.86 -2.28 -18.36
C ARG A 208 -18.00 -2.32 -17.35
N THR A 209 -17.97 -3.26 -16.40
CA THR A 209 -18.94 -3.33 -15.30
C THR A 209 -18.56 -2.45 -14.11
N ARG A 210 -17.36 -1.86 -14.12
CA ARG A 210 -16.82 -1.00 -13.07
C ARG A 210 -16.27 0.32 -13.65
N PRO A 211 -17.08 1.10 -14.37
CA PRO A 211 -16.61 2.32 -15.01
C PRO A 211 -16.16 3.35 -13.96
N ASP A 212 -15.28 4.25 -14.37
CA ASP A 212 -14.62 5.26 -13.55
C ASP A 212 -15.58 6.21 -12.82
N PHE A 213 -16.70 6.56 -13.44
CA PHE A 213 -17.71 7.44 -12.83
C PHE A 213 -18.44 6.79 -11.64
N LEU A 214 -18.48 5.46 -11.53
CA LEU A 214 -19.05 4.78 -10.35
C LEU A 214 -18.10 4.83 -9.14
N GLU A 215 -16.80 4.89 -9.37
CA GLU A 215 -15.83 5.21 -8.33
C GLU A 215 -15.97 6.68 -7.89
N ALA A 216 -16.08 7.60 -8.84
CA ALA A 216 -16.25 9.03 -8.56
C ALA A 216 -17.54 9.32 -7.76
N GLU A 217 -18.65 8.66 -8.10
CA GLU A 217 -19.92 8.76 -7.34
C GLU A 217 -19.72 8.31 -5.90
N ALA A 218 -19.13 7.12 -5.71
CA ALA A 218 -18.93 6.56 -4.37
C ALA A 218 -17.98 7.43 -3.54
N VAL A 219 -16.92 7.98 -4.14
CA VAL A 219 -16.05 8.97 -3.49
C VAL A 219 -16.83 10.21 -3.08
N SER A 220 -17.65 10.77 -3.98
CA SER A 220 -18.49 11.95 -3.68
C SER A 220 -19.43 11.70 -2.50
N ARG A 221 -20.11 10.55 -2.50
CA ARG A 221 -21.05 10.16 -1.44
C ARG A 221 -20.34 9.96 -0.11
N LEU A 222 -19.21 9.24 -0.06
CA LEU A 222 -18.40 9.11 1.15
C LEU A 222 -17.99 10.47 1.70
N LEU A 223 -17.52 11.37 0.83
CA LEU A 223 -17.05 12.69 1.26
C LEU A 223 -18.18 13.56 1.85
N ARG A 224 -19.44 13.37 1.41
CA ARG A 224 -20.60 14.02 2.04
C ARG A 224 -20.95 13.42 3.40
N ILE A 225 -20.81 12.10 3.57
CA ILE A 225 -20.99 11.46 4.88
C ILE A 225 -19.88 11.93 5.84
N ALA A 226 -18.62 11.96 5.37
CA ALA A 226 -17.49 12.43 6.17
C ALA A 226 -17.60 13.92 6.55
N GLU A 227 -18.17 14.77 5.65
CA GLU A 227 -18.48 16.17 5.92
C GLU A 227 -19.52 16.33 7.04
N ALA A 228 -20.58 15.53 7.02
CA ALA A 228 -21.61 15.55 8.05
C ALA A 228 -21.08 15.14 9.43
N VAL A 229 -20.07 14.29 9.48
CA VAL A 229 -19.38 13.88 10.70
C VAL A 229 -18.25 14.83 11.07
N ASP A 230 -17.67 15.53 10.10
CA ASP A 230 -16.44 16.33 10.24
C ASP A 230 -15.24 15.47 10.67
N ILE A 231 -14.92 14.43 9.91
CA ILE A 231 -13.80 13.50 10.14
C ILE A 231 -12.89 13.43 8.91
N PRO A 232 -11.56 13.33 9.09
CA PRO A 232 -10.67 13.02 7.98
C PRO A 232 -10.84 11.57 7.52
N VAL A 233 -10.85 11.37 6.19
CA VAL A 233 -10.91 10.03 5.57
C VAL A 233 -9.80 9.84 4.55
N VAL A 234 -9.51 8.59 4.22
CA VAL A 234 -8.57 8.21 3.14
C VAL A 234 -9.36 7.57 2.00
N ILE A 235 -9.28 8.14 0.80
CA ILE A 235 -9.71 7.43 -0.40
C ILE A 235 -8.55 6.50 -0.76
N VAL A 236 -8.70 5.20 -0.50
CA VAL A 236 -7.66 4.21 -0.80
C VAL A 236 -7.66 3.87 -2.29
N HIS A 237 -6.51 3.43 -2.81
CA HIS A 237 -6.34 2.99 -4.21
C HIS A 237 -7.12 3.80 -5.26
N LEU A 238 -7.12 5.14 -5.16
CA LEU A 238 -7.79 6.05 -6.11
C LEU A 238 -7.19 5.88 -7.50
N THR A 239 -8.06 5.67 -8.51
CA THR A 239 -7.62 5.18 -9.82
C THR A 239 -7.72 6.19 -10.95
N ASN A 240 -8.56 7.23 -10.84
CA ASN A 240 -8.96 8.03 -11.99
C ASN A 240 -9.14 9.53 -11.70
N ALA A 241 -9.16 10.32 -12.78
CA ALA A 241 -9.27 11.77 -12.70
C ALA A 241 -10.66 12.24 -12.22
N ALA A 242 -11.73 11.48 -12.47
CA ALA A 242 -13.07 11.86 -12.04
C ALA A 242 -13.19 11.78 -10.52
N ALA A 243 -12.74 10.67 -9.90
CA ALA A 243 -12.70 10.51 -8.46
C ALA A 243 -11.74 11.53 -7.78
N LEU A 244 -10.60 11.83 -8.41
CA LEU A 244 -9.69 12.87 -7.92
C LEU A 244 -10.36 14.24 -7.85
N ARG A 245 -11.19 14.62 -8.85
CA ARG A 245 -11.94 15.88 -8.82
C ARG A 245 -12.91 15.97 -7.64
N GLU A 246 -13.52 14.88 -7.22
CA GLU A 246 -14.37 14.85 -6.02
C GLU A 246 -13.56 15.12 -4.74
N VAL A 247 -12.35 14.54 -4.64
CA VAL A 247 -11.41 14.83 -3.54
C VAL A 247 -11.01 16.31 -3.52
N GLU A 248 -10.65 16.86 -4.68
CA GLU A 248 -10.30 18.29 -4.81
C GLU A 248 -11.48 19.20 -4.41
N ALA A 249 -12.70 18.86 -4.83
CA ALA A 249 -13.91 19.61 -4.49
C ALA A 249 -14.18 19.58 -2.97
N ALA A 250 -14.01 18.45 -2.33
CA ALA A 250 -14.14 18.31 -0.87
C ALA A 250 -13.10 19.16 -0.12
N ARG A 251 -11.83 19.13 -0.55
CA ARG A 251 -10.77 19.97 0.03
C ARG A 251 -11.04 21.47 -0.15
N LYS A 252 -11.58 21.89 -1.29
CA LYS A 252 -12.01 23.30 -1.52
C LYS A 252 -13.13 23.73 -0.56
N ARG A 253 -13.94 22.79 -0.04
CA ARG A 253 -14.94 23.05 1.01
C ARG A 253 -14.34 23.04 2.43
N GLY A 254 -13.02 22.79 2.57
CA GLY A 254 -12.32 22.77 3.84
C GLY A 254 -12.20 21.39 4.49
N GLN A 255 -12.65 20.32 3.83
CA GLN A 255 -12.53 18.98 4.39
C GLN A 255 -11.09 18.48 4.37
N LYS A 256 -10.69 17.75 5.42
CA LYS A 256 -9.46 16.97 5.43
C LYS A 256 -9.69 15.63 4.76
N VAL A 257 -9.17 15.47 3.55
CA VAL A 257 -9.24 14.24 2.77
C VAL A 257 -7.85 13.84 2.35
N TYR A 258 -7.49 12.60 2.61
CA TYR A 258 -6.27 11.99 2.11
C TYR A 258 -6.60 11.05 0.95
N ALA A 259 -5.65 10.90 0.04
CA ALA A 259 -5.79 9.98 -1.09
C ALA A 259 -4.54 9.11 -1.20
N GLU A 260 -4.78 7.87 -1.56
CA GLU A 260 -3.78 6.86 -1.87
C GLU A 260 -3.96 6.42 -3.32
N THR A 261 -2.87 6.10 -4.01
CA THR A 261 -2.92 5.39 -5.30
C THR A 261 -1.92 4.23 -5.30
N CYS A 262 -1.90 3.44 -6.37
CA CYS A 262 -1.05 2.27 -6.48
C CYS A 262 -0.24 2.28 -7.78
N PRO A 263 0.90 1.55 -7.86
CA PRO A 263 1.73 1.50 -9.06
C PRO A 263 0.97 1.08 -10.33
N GLN A 264 0.02 0.14 -10.22
CA GLN A 264 -0.78 -0.33 -11.36
C GLN A 264 -1.57 0.80 -12.03
N TYR A 265 -2.10 1.76 -11.27
CA TYR A 265 -2.85 2.90 -11.81
C TYR A 265 -1.96 4.02 -12.36
N LEU A 266 -0.67 3.97 -12.07
CA LEU A 266 0.33 4.93 -12.56
C LEU A 266 1.06 4.44 -13.81
N LEU A 267 1.07 3.13 -14.07
CA LEU A 267 1.98 2.49 -15.03
C LEU A 267 1.27 1.62 -16.08
N LEU A 268 0.11 1.08 -15.76
CA LEU A 268 -0.67 0.21 -16.63
C LEU A 268 -1.94 0.94 -17.09
N ASP A 269 -2.44 0.61 -18.26
CA ASP A 269 -3.71 1.11 -18.77
C ASP A 269 -4.67 -0.04 -19.15
N ASP A 270 -5.93 0.27 -19.42
CA ASP A 270 -7.01 -0.69 -19.61
C ASP A 270 -6.84 -1.60 -20.85
N SER A 271 -5.89 -1.30 -21.74
CA SER A 271 -5.57 -2.18 -22.87
C SER A 271 -5.07 -3.57 -22.44
N VAL A 272 -4.59 -3.71 -21.20
CA VAL A 272 -4.17 -5.00 -20.64
C VAL A 272 -5.31 -6.03 -20.59
N TYR A 273 -6.58 -5.57 -20.57
CA TYR A 273 -7.76 -6.45 -20.55
C TYR A 273 -8.19 -6.93 -21.95
N ASP A 274 -7.66 -6.32 -23.00
CA ASP A 274 -8.02 -6.65 -24.40
C ASP A 274 -7.11 -7.70 -25.05
N ASN A 275 -6.24 -8.34 -24.22
CA ASN A 275 -5.37 -9.39 -24.74
C ASN A 275 -6.19 -10.62 -25.13
N PRO A 276 -5.99 -11.19 -26.33
CA PRO A 276 -6.72 -12.38 -26.78
C PRO A 276 -6.36 -13.64 -25.98
N ASP A 277 -5.17 -13.69 -25.38
CA ASP A 277 -4.82 -14.74 -24.43
C ASP A 277 -5.48 -14.43 -23.08
N TYR A 278 -6.40 -15.30 -22.68
CA TYR A 278 -7.12 -15.16 -21.42
C TYR A 278 -6.18 -15.05 -20.22
N SER A 279 -5.17 -15.92 -20.12
CA SER A 279 -4.27 -15.93 -18.96
C SER A 279 -3.44 -14.66 -18.87
N LEU A 280 -3.12 -14.02 -20.02
CA LEU A 280 -2.44 -12.74 -20.04
C LEU A 280 -3.37 -11.60 -19.62
N ALA A 281 -4.62 -11.58 -20.04
CA ALA A 281 -5.61 -10.58 -19.64
C ALA A 281 -6.04 -10.75 -18.16
N ALA A 282 -6.34 -11.97 -17.74
CA ALA A 282 -6.88 -12.29 -16.40
C ALA A 282 -5.90 -11.91 -15.27
N ARG A 283 -4.58 -11.94 -15.53
CA ARG A 283 -3.57 -11.57 -14.52
C ARG A 283 -3.69 -10.12 -14.05
N TYR A 284 -4.32 -9.23 -14.84
CA TYR A 284 -4.50 -7.81 -14.51
C TYR A 284 -5.81 -7.50 -13.80
N VAL A 285 -6.69 -8.48 -13.62
CA VAL A 285 -7.97 -8.27 -12.92
C VAL A 285 -7.71 -7.87 -11.47
N CYS A 286 -8.15 -6.65 -11.13
CA CYS A 286 -8.11 -6.07 -9.79
C CYS A 286 -9.31 -5.11 -9.61
N ALA A 287 -9.63 -4.74 -8.42
CA ALA A 287 -10.73 -3.82 -8.13
C ALA A 287 -10.30 -2.72 -7.12
N PRO A 288 -10.47 -1.44 -7.50
CA PRO A 288 -11.01 -0.97 -8.79
C PRO A 288 -10.12 -1.37 -9.99
N PRO A 289 -10.69 -1.46 -11.23
CA PRO A 289 -9.92 -1.87 -12.41
C PRO A 289 -8.86 -0.84 -12.81
N ILE A 290 -7.87 -1.28 -13.56
CA ILE A 290 -6.90 -0.42 -14.24
C ILE A 290 -7.66 0.47 -15.22
N ARG A 291 -7.32 1.76 -15.25
CA ARG A 291 -8.02 2.81 -16.01
C ARG A 291 -7.24 3.21 -17.26
N LYS A 292 -7.70 4.27 -17.93
CA LYS A 292 -7.10 4.77 -19.17
C LYS A 292 -5.77 5.50 -18.93
N ALA A 293 -4.97 5.60 -19.97
CA ALA A 293 -3.68 6.32 -19.93
C ALA A 293 -3.81 7.81 -19.55
N GLU A 294 -4.98 8.43 -19.81
CA GLU A 294 -5.26 9.80 -19.40
C GLU A 294 -5.34 9.96 -17.89
N ASP A 295 -5.87 8.96 -17.19
CA ASP A 295 -5.98 8.95 -15.73
C ASP A 295 -4.59 8.91 -15.09
N GLN A 296 -3.65 8.15 -15.65
CA GLN A 296 -2.25 8.14 -15.17
C GLN A 296 -1.66 9.55 -15.12
N LYS A 297 -1.90 10.37 -16.15
CA LYS A 297 -1.38 11.76 -16.20
C LYS A 297 -1.94 12.60 -15.07
N ALA A 298 -3.23 12.46 -14.78
CA ALA A 298 -3.88 13.16 -13.67
C ALA A 298 -3.30 12.73 -12.31
N LEU A 299 -3.12 11.42 -12.09
CA LEU A 299 -2.56 10.90 -10.85
C LEU A 299 -1.10 11.33 -10.63
N TRP A 300 -0.25 11.30 -11.67
CA TRP A 300 1.12 11.80 -11.57
C TRP A 300 1.19 13.29 -11.26
N MET A 301 0.28 14.09 -11.84
CA MET A 301 0.20 15.52 -11.53
C MET A 301 -0.25 15.76 -10.08
N ALA A 302 -1.21 15.00 -9.60
CA ALA A 302 -1.68 15.06 -8.22
C ALA A 302 -0.58 14.68 -7.22
N LEU A 303 0.20 13.64 -7.50
CA LEU A 303 1.40 13.27 -6.72
C LEU A 303 2.42 14.42 -6.67
N ARG A 304 2.70 15.04 -7.82
CA ARG A 304 3.62 16.18 -7.92
C ARG A 304 3.18 17.37 -7.08
N ARG A 305 1.86 17.62 -7.03
CA ARG A 305 1.25 18.71 -6.25
C ARG A 305 1.08 18.37 -4.76
N GLY A 306 1.30 17.10 -4.37
CA GLY A 306 1.06 16.62 -3.01
C GLY A 306 -0.43 16.41 -2.69
N GLU A 307 -1.26 16.25 -3.70
CA GLU A 307 -2.70 16.01 -3.59
C GLU A 307 -3.00 14.53 -3.33
N ILE A 308 -2.09 13.61 -3.68
CA ILE A 308 -2.08 12.21 -3.27
C ILE A 308 -0.96 12.03 -2.25
N GLN A 309 -1.29 11.51 -1.07
CA GLN A 309 -0.39 11.45 0.06
C GLN A 309 0.46 10.20 0.10
N THR A 310 -0.07 9.05 -0.37
CA THR A 310 0.61 7.77 -0.29
C THR A 310 0.53 7.00 -1.61
N ILE A 311 1.57 6.20 -1.88
CA ILE A 311 1.56 5.16 -2.90
C ILE A 311 1.75 3.84 -2.17
N SER A 312 0.68 3.09 -2.01
CA SER A 312 0.69 1.71 -1.50
C SER A 312 0.53 0.72 -2.65
N THR A 313 0.54 -0.57 -2.40
CA THR A 313 0.46 -1.55 -3.49
C THR A 313 -0.91 -2.14 -3.69
N ASP A 314 -1.71 -2.21 -2.64
CA ASP A 314 -2.90 -3.05 -2.62
C ASP A 314 -2.51 -4.52 -3.00
N HIS A 315 -1.36 -4.97 -2.42
CA HIS A 315 -0.82 -6.30 -2.71
C HIS A 315 -1.81 -7.37 -2.27
N CYS A 316 -2.48 -7.93 -3.24
CA CYS A 316 -3.46 -9.01 -3.09
C CYS A 316 -3.14 -10.06 -4.17
N SER A 317 -2.20 -10.93 -3.85
CA SER A 317 -1.56 -11.80 -4.83
C SER A 317 -2.34 -13.11 -5.05
N PHE A 318 -2.38 -13.54 -6.31
CA PHE A 318 -2.94 -14.83 -6.71
C PHE A 318 -2.02 -15.46 -7.75
N THR A 319 -1.97 -16.79 -7.81
CA THR A 319 -1.27 -17.52 -8.87
C THR A 319 -2.05 -17.48 -10.19
N LEU A 320 -1.39 -17.77 -11.30
CA LEU A 320 -2.07 -17.93 -12.59
C LEU A 320 -3.17 -18.99 -12.52
N ALA A 321 -2.92 -20.11 -11.84
CA ALA A 321 -3.92 -21.16 -11.65
C ALA A 321 -5.18 -20.64 -10.93
N GLN A 322 -5.02 -19.79 -9.91
CA GLN A 322 -6.16 -19.16 -9.23
C GLN A 322 -6.91 -18.20 -10.15
N LYS A 323 -6.19 -17.39 -10.95
CA LYS A 323 -6.80 -16.52 -11.98
C LYS A 323 -7.53 -17.32 -13.04
N ASP A 324 -6.95 -18.42 -13.49
CA ASP A 324 -7.51 -19.29 -14.53
C ASP A 324 -8.75 -20.07 -14.07
N ALA A 325 -8.97 -20.24 -12.77
CA ALA A 325 -10.21 -20.80 -12.23
C ALA A 325 -11.46 -19.98 -12.60
N GLY A 326 -11.31 -18.70 -12.92
CA GLY A 326 -12.38 -17.83 -13.44
C GLY A 326 -12.57 -17.88 -14.96
N ARG A 327 -11.90 -18.80 -15.68
CA ARG A 327 -12.03 -18.91 -17.15
C ARG A 327 -13.47 -19.13 -17.57
N GLY A 328 -13.97 -18.30 -18.46
CA GLY A 328 -15.36 -18.32 -18.92
C GLY A 328 -16.36 -17.54 -18.06
N ASP A 329 -15.92 -16.98 -16.94
CA ASP A 329 -16.75 -16.12 -16.09
C ASP A 329 -15.87 -15.07 -15.39
N PHE A 330 -15.80 -13.85 -15.95
CA PHE A 330 -14.95 -12.79 -15.43
C PHE A 330 -15.25 -12.44 -13.97
N THR A 331 -16.46 -12.72 -13.47
CA THR A 331 -16.85 -12.44 -12.08
C THR A 331 -16.23 -13.40 -11.07
N LYS A 332 -15.65 -14.49 -11.55
CA LYS A 332 -14.96 -15.50 -10.73
C LYS A 332 -13.44 -15.38 -10.75
N ILE A 333 -12.90 -14.44 -11.55
CA ILE A 333 -11.47 -14.16 -11.54
C ILE A 333 -11.15 -13.43 -10.23
N PRO A 334 -10.30 -13.96 -9.35
CA PRO A 334 -9.96 -13.27 -8.12
C PRO A 334 -9.29 -11.92 -8.42
N GLY A 335 -9.85 -10.85 -7.83
CA GLY A 335 -9.39 -9.48 -8.05
C GLY A 335 -8.22 -9.12 -7.14
N GLY A 336 -7.05 -8.86 -7.72
CA GLY A 336 -5.86 -8.41 -7.01
C GLY A 336 -4.57 -8.67 -7.79
N LEU A 337 -3.53 -7.91 -7.45
CA LEU A 337 -2.21 -7.96 -8.10
C LEU A 337 -1.09 -8.08 -7.07
N PRO A 338 0.01 -8.80 -7.37
CA PRO A 338 1.25 -8.66 -6.62
C PRO A 338 1.92 -7.31 -6.95
N GLY A 339 2.51 -6.63 -5.95
CA GLY A 339 3.12 -5.31 -6.17
C GLY A 339 4.17 -4.90 -5.14
N VAL A 340 4.16 -5.49 -3.93
CA VAL A 340 4.98 -5.02 -2.79
C VAL A 340 6.48 -5.09 -3.06
N GLU A 341 6.93 -6.04 -3.89
CA GLU A 341 8.33 -6.28 -4.21
C GLU A 341 8.92 -5.25 -5.19
N THR A 342 8.09 -4.69 -6.08
CA THR A 342 8.58 -3.85 -7.21
C THR A 342 8.26 -2.37 -7.06
N ARG A 343 7.41 -1.99 -6.10
CA ARG A 343 6.89 -0.62 -5.92
C ARG A 343 8.00 0.44 -5.91
N GLY A 344 9.03 0.26 -5.09
CA GLY A 344 10.10 1.26 -4.92
C GLY A 344 10.82 1.59 -6.21
N GLU A 345 11.25 0.56 -6.95
CA GLU A 345 12.00 0.69 -8.20
C GLU A 345 11.13 1.21 -9.35
N LEU A 346 9.86 0.78 -9.41
CA LEU A 346 8.90 1.27 -10.40
C LEU A 346 8.62 2.77 -10.22
N ILE A 347 8.41 3.23 -8.99
CA ILE A 347 8.15 4.65 -8.71
C ILE A 347 9.40 5.50 -8.93
N TYR A 348 10.60 5.00 -8.59
CA TYR A 348 11.83 5.68 -8.94
C TYR A 348 11.97 5.82 -10.46
N THR A 349 11.80 4.72 -11.19
CA THR A 349 11.96 4.68 -12.65
C THR A 349 10.94 5.57 -13.36
N ALA A 350 9.65 5.32 -13.14
CA ALA A 350 8.59 6.01 -13.89
C ALA A 350 8.28 7.42 -13.36
N GLY A 351 8.65 7.71 -12.12
CA GLY A 351 8.38 8.98 -11.49
C GLY A 351 9.58 9.90 -11.44
N VAL A 352 10.68 9.44 -10.82
CA VAL A 352 11.85 10.28 -10.54
C VAL A 352 12.71 10.48 -11.77
N THR A 353 13.10 9.41 -12.48
CA THR A 353 13.98 9.51 -13.66
C THR A 353 13.32 10.26 -14.81
N THR A 354 11.99 10.16 -14.92
CA THR A 354 11.20 10.89 -15.93
C THR A 354 10.79 12.31 -15.47
N ARG A 355 11.22 12.72 -14.27
CA ARG A 355 10.94 14.04 -13.68
C ARG A 355 9.44 14.35 -13.46
N LYS A 356 8.59 13.35 -13.39
CA LYS A 356 7.18 13.51 -13.01
C LYS A 356 7.05 13.92 -11.54
N ILE A 357 7.89 13.33 -10.67
CA ILE A 357 8.02 13.68 -9.26
C ILE A 357 9.50 13.84 -8.87
N SER A 358 9.77 14.47 -7.74
CA SER A 358 11.12 14.56 -7.17
C SER A 358 11.43 13.37 -6.26
N LEU A 359 12.71 13.12 -5.95
CA LEU A 359 13.14 12.17 -4.91
C LEU A 359 12.50 12.50 -3.54
N ALA A 360 12.37 13.78 -3.22
CA ALA A 360 11.69 14.21 -1.99
C ALA A 360 10.21 13.80 -1.98
N THR A 361 9.53 13.94 -3.12
CA THR A 361 8.14 13.49 -3.26
C THR A 361 8.04 11.97 -3.12
N MET A 362 8.93 11.20 -3.79
CA MET A 362 8.99 9.74 -3.63
C MET A 362 9.19 9.34 -2.16
N CYS A 363 10.14 9.97 -1.46
CA CYS A 363 10.38 9.70 -0.05
C CYS A 363 9.14 10.01 0.81
N ARG A 364 8.44 11.13 0.52
CA ARG A 364 7.19 11.46 1.21
C ARG A 364 6.13 10.37 1.02
N VAL A 365 5.83 10.00 -0.22
CA VAL A 365 4.69 9.12 -0.52
C VAL A 365 4.94 7.65 -0.21
N LEU A 366 6.21 7.21 -0.15
CA LEU A 366 6.57 5.81 0.15
C LEU A 366 6.97 5.58 1.62
N ALA A 367 7.32 6.65 2.38
CA ALA A 367 7.84 6.48 3.73
C ALA A 367 7.28 7.50 4.74
N GLU A 368 7.50 8.80 4.52
CA GLU A 368 7.21 9.82 5.53
C GLU A 368 5.70 10.01 5.75
N ASN A 369 4.92 10.14 4.67
CA ASN A 369 3.49 10.35 4.76
C ASN A 369 2.74 9.12 5.31
N PRO A 370 2.97 7.87 4.86
CA PRO A 370 2.34 6.73 5.50
C PRO A 370 2.72 6.59 6.96
N ALA A 371 3.97 6.91 7.37
CA ALA A 371 4.34 6.95 8.78
C ALA A 371 3.54 7.96 9.59
N LYS A 372 3.32 9.18 9.04
CA LYS A 372 2.53 10.23 9.69
C LYS A 372 1.05 9.91 9.71
N LEU A 373 0.51 9.46 8.57
CA LEU A 373 -0.90 9.18 8.39
C LEU A 373 -1.38 8.06 9.32
N TYR A 374 -0.52 7.08 9.55
CA TYR A 374 -0.86 5.89 10.33
C TYR A 374 -0.14 5.81 11.69
N GLY A 375 0.36 6.94 12.20
CA GLY A 375 0.79 7.09 13.60
C GLY A 375 2.09 6.38 13.96
N MET A 376 3.03 6.26 13.02
CA MET A 376 4.35 5.65 13.23
C MET A 376 5.49 6.66 13.23
N PHE A 377 5.22 7.91 12.81
CA PHE A 377 6.21 8.99 12.78
C PHE A 377 6.43 9.59 14.18
N PRO A 378 7.69 9.93 14.57
CA PRO A 378 8.95 9.89 13.82
C PRO A 378 9.77 8.60 14.01
N ARG A 379 9.20 7.56 14.62
CA ARG A 379 9.89 6.28 14.81
C ARG A 379 10.26 5.66 13.46
N LYS A 380 9.34 5.70 12.48
CA LYS A 380 9.47 5.20 11.12
C LYS A 380 9.37 6.32 10.10
N GLY A 381 9.78 6.07 8.86
CA GLY A 381 9.58 6.95 7.71
C GLY A 381 10.57 8.11 7.58
N ILE A 382 11.61 8.16 8.41
CA ILE A 382 12.61 9.22 8.38
C ILE A 382 13.99 8.74 8.83
N LEU A 383 15.06 9.31 8.23
CA LEU A 383 16.43 9.09 8.65
C LEU A 383 16.90 10.25 9.54
N GLN A 384 16.71 10.10 10.85
CA GLN A 384 17.17 11.05 11.86
C GLN A 384 17.53 10.35 13.16
N ALA A 385 18.28 11.06 14.03
CA ALA A 385 18.63 10.54 15.35
C ALA A 385 17.36 10.15 16.14
N GLY A 386 17.37 8.96 16.74
CA GLY A 386 16.27 8.39 17.53
C GLY A 386 15.26 7.55 16.71
N ALA A 387 15.22 7.70 15.39
CA ALA A 387 14.38 6.85 14.53
C ALA A 387 14.93 5.40 14.50
N ASP A 388 14.08 4.44 14.14
CA ASP A 388 14.53 3.09 13.84
C ASP A 388 15.50 3.13 12.65
N ALA A 389 16.52 2.31 12.69
CA ALA A 389 17.52 2.23 11.62
C ALA A 389 17.03 1.36 10.47
N ASP A 390 15.96 1.84 9.84
CA ASP A 390 15.36 1.27 8.63
C ASP A 390 15.91 2.05 7.44
N ILE A 391 16.82 1.44 6.69
CA ILE A 391 17.58 2.15 5.65
C ILE A 391 17.53 1.34 4.35
N VAL A 392 17.13 1.98 3.28
CA VAL A 392 17.26 1.47 1.91
C VAL A 392 18.49 2.11 1.28
N VAL A 393 19.47 1.28 0.92
CA VAL A 393 20.64 1.67 0.10
C VAL A 393 20.29 1.40 -1.35
N TYR A 394 20.17 2.46 -2.14
CA TYR A 394 19.71 2.42 -3.52
C TYR A 394 20.80 2.91 -4.47
N ASP A 395 21.18 2.09 -5.44
CA ASP A 395 22.06 2.48 -6.51
C ASP A 395 21.25 3.13 -7.65
N PRO A 396 21.41 4.43 -7.92
CA PRO A 396 20.64 5.11 -8.96
C PRO A 396 21.07 4.75 -10.40
N LEU A 397 22.14 3.98 -10.58
CA LEU A 397 22.75 3.68 -11.87
C LEU A 397 22.61 2.20 -12.29
N ALA A 398 22.24 1.31 -11.37
CA ALA A 398 22.12 -0.12 -11.63
C ALA A 398 20.74 -0.45 -12.22
N ASP A 399 20.68 -0.67 -13.52
CA ASP A 399 19.44 -1.04 -14.21
C ASP A 399 19.20 -2.55 -14.16
N HIS A 400 17.95 -2.98 -14.09
CA HIS A 400 17.58 -4.39 -14.27
C HIS A 400 16.22 -4.55 -14.94
N VAL A 401 15.90 -5.78 -15.37
CA VAL A 401 14.61 -6.13 -15.96
C VAL A 401 13.80 -6.93 -14.94
N ILE A 402 12.58 -6.50 -14.67
CA ILE A 402 11.65 -7.23 -13.79
C ILE A 402 11.25 -8.55 -14.48
N ARG A 403 11.43 -9.67 -13.76
CA ARG A 403 11.08 -11.01 -14.23
C ARG A 403 10.35 -11.76 -13.11
N ALA A 404 9.29 -12.47 -13.47
CA ALA A 404 8.59 -13.34 -12.52
C ALA A 404 9.51 -14.41 -11.92
N ALA A 405 10.48 -14.91 -12.71
CA ALA A 405 11.44 -15.90 -12.25
C ALA A 405 12.37 -15.42 -11.13
N ASP A 406 12.53 -14.09 -10.97
CA ASP A 406 13.41 -13.47 -9.96
C ASP A 406 12.63 -13.02 -8.70
N THR A 407 11.29 -13.18 -8.69
CA THR A 407 10.46 -12.76 -7.56
C THR A 407 10.60 -13.69 -6.36
N VAL A 408 10.55 -13.12 -5.15
CA VAL A 408 10.49 -13.88 -3.89
C VAL A 408 9.08 -14.00 -3.33
N ALA A 409 8.12 -13.25 -3.90
CA ALA A 409 6.71 -13.43 -3.64
C ALA A 409 6.23 -14.81 -4.12
N ASN A 410 5.22 -15.36 -3.46
CA ASN A 410 4.69 -16.70 -3.78
C ASN A 410 3.72 -16.68 -4.97
N VAL A 411 4.17 -16.10 -6.08
CA VAL A 411 3.42 -15.96 -7.33
C VAL A 411 4.24 -16.43 -8.52
N ASP A 412 3.58 -16.80 -9.60
CA ASP A 412 4.18 -17.33 -10.82
C ASP A 412 4.09 -16.37 -12.02
N TYR A 413 3.76 -15.10 -11.77
CA TYR A 413 3.78 -14.02 -12.75
C TYR A 413 4.10 -12.68 -12.08
N ASN A 414 4.49 -11.70 -12.89
CA ASN A 414 4.63 -10.32 -12.45
C ASN A 414 3.84 -9.38 -13.39
N PRO A 415 2.99 -8.47 -12.88
CA PRO A 415 2.25 -7.50 -13.72
C PRO A 415 3.16 -6.59 -14.54
N TYR A 416 4.43 -6.46 -14.14
CA TYR A 416 5.43 -5.61 -14.76
C TYR A 416 6.52 -6.41 -15.45
N GLU A 417 6.23 -7.67 -15.86
CA GLU A 417 7.15 -8.54 -16.57
C GLU A 417 7.77 -7.81 -17.78
N GLY A 418 9.10 -7.82 -17.88
CA GLY A 418 9.83 -7.17 -18.97
C GLY A 418 10.06 -5.66 -18.80
N PHE A 419 9.51 -5.01 -17.77
CA PHE A 419 9.84 -3.61 -17.47
C PHE A 419 11.31 -3.49 -17.08
N THR A 420 12.01 -2.55 -17.72
CA THR A 420 13.39 -2.19 -17.34
C THR A 420 13.33 -1.09 -16.29
N THR A 421 13.87 -1.36 -15.11
CA THR A 421 14.01 -0.35 -14.05
C THR A 421 15.32 0.42 -14.21
N ARG A 422 15.32 1.67 -13.79
CA ARG A 422 16.50 2.53 -13.62
C ARG A 422 16.86 2.55 -12.16
N GLY A 423 18.09 2.17 -11.84
CA GLY A 423 18.54 1.98 -10.48
C GLY A 423 17.94 0.73 -9.81
N SER A 424 18.54 0.31 -8.71
CA SER A 424 18.09 -0.86 -7.95
C SER A 424 18.43 -0.77 -6.46
N ILE A 425 17.67 -1.54 -5.65
CA ILE A 425 17.92 -1.69 -4.23
C ILE A 425 19.11 -2.62 -4.01
N GLN A 426 20.18 -2.11 -3.39
CA GLN A 426 21.39 -2.88 -3.10
C GLN A 426 21.34 -3.52 -1.74
N GLN A 427 20.89 -2.77 -0.71
CA GLN A 427 20.74 -3.27 0.63
C GLN A 427 19.48 -2.70 1.29
N VAL A 428 18.86 -3.51 2.15
CA VAL A 428 17.80 -3.08 3.05
C VAL A 428 18.20 -3.43 4.46
N TRP A 429 18.16 -2.44 5.33
CA TRP A 429 18.43 -2.59 6.75
C TRP A 429 17.14 -2.41 7.54
N LEU A 430 16.81 -3.36 8.37
CA LEU A 430 15.65 -3.34 9.27
C LEU A 430 16.15 -3.22 10.71
N ARG A 431 15.83 -2.12 11.36
CA ARG A 431 16.29 -1.85 12.74
C ARG A 431 17.79 -2.16 12.95
N GLY A 432 18.61 -1.63 12.03
CA GLY A 432 20.08 -1.76 12.10
C GLY A 432 20.64 -3.16 11.82
N ARG A 433 19.83 -4.07 11.27
CA ARG A 433 20.28 -5.39 10.79
C ARG A 433 20.14 -5.45 9.27
N LEU A 434 21.12 -5.99 8.59
CA LEU A 434 21.07 -6.24 7.16
C LEU A 434 20.00 -7.29 6.87
N ALA A 435 18.93 -6.88 6.21
CA ALA A 435 17.77 -7.71 5.90
C ALA A 435 17.76 -8.21 4.46
N VAL A 436 18.31 -7.41 3.54
CA VAL A 436 18.45 -7.76 2.12
C VAL A 436 19.80 -7.28 1.62
N GLU A 437 20.47 -8.10 0.82
CA GLU A 437 21.69 -7.76 0.13
C GLU A 437 21.65 -8.27 -1.32
N HIS A 438 21.81 -7.38 -2.29
CA HIS A 438 21.79 -7.68 -3.71
C HIS A 438 20.62 -8.59 -4.12
N GLY A 439 19.41 -8.24 -3.68
CA GLY A 439 18.18 -8.99 -3.96
C GLY A 439 17.96 -10.25 -3.12
N THR A 440 18.97 -10.70 -2.37
CA THR A 440 18.86 -11.87 -1.49
C THR A 440 18.29 -11.45 -0.14
N VAL A 441 17.18 -12.06 0.28
CA VAL A 441 16.56 -11.81 1.60
C VAL A 441 17.24 -12.66 2.66
N LEU A 442 17.94 -11.99 3.59
CA LEU A 442 18.68 -12.57 4.70
C LEU A 442 17.86 -12.61 6.00
N ALA A 443 16.84 -11.75 6.11
CA ALA A 443 16.01 -11.64 7.29
C ALA A 443 15.20 -12.92 7.55
N GLY A 444 15.17 -13.34 8.82
CA GLY A 444 14.22 -14.31 9.34
C GLY A 444 12.91 -13.64 9.81
N PRO A 445 12.04 -14.38 10.51
CA PRO A 445 10.74 -13.87 10.98
C PRO A 445 10.91 -13.02 12.26
N ASP A 446 11.73 -11.97 12.17
CA ASP A 446 12.09 -11.05 13.27
C ASP A 446 11.25 -9.75 13.26
N GLY A 447 10.23 -9.67 12.44
CA GLY A 447 9.31 -8.53 12.35
C GLY A 447 8.60 -8.27 13.67
N LYS A 448 8.43 -6.98 14.00
CA LYS A 448 7.76 -6.55 15.23
C LYS A 448 6.42 -5.90 14.92
N TYR A 449 5.42 -6.25 15.71
CA TYR A 449 4.15 -5.51 15.70
C TYR A 449 4.37 -4.07 16.17
N ILE A 450 3.84 -3.10 15.44
CA ILE A 450 3.97 -1.68 15.72
C ILE A 450 2.67 -1.15 16.34
N LEU A 451 2.72 -0.84 17.63
CA LEU A 451 1.67 -0.04 18.25
C LEU A 451 1.67 1.35 17.61
N ARG A 452 0.58 1.71 16.98
CA ARG A 452 0.45 2.95 16.22
C ARG A 452 -0.30 4.02 17.02
N GLY A 453 0.11 5.26 16.84
CA GLY A 453 -0.50 6.42 17.46
C GLY A 453 -1.49 7.11 16.53
N LYS A 454 -1.83 8.37 16.87
CA LYS A 454 -2.73 9.19 16.07
C LYS A 454 -2.06 9.67 14.77
N ASN A 455 -2.90 9.93 13.78
CA ASN A 455 -2.50 10.65 12.57
C ASN A 455 -1.90 12.02 12.91
N CYS A 456 -0.77 12.34 12.28
CA CYS A 456 -0.06 13.62 12.42
C CYS A 456 0.32 14.26 11.06
N LEU A 457 -0.35 13.83 9.95
CA LEU A 457 -0.18 14.37 8.61
C LEU A 457 -1.07 15.60 8.36
#